data_32f3b195ed25bb2bb56f31d9fb8e3174
#
_entry.id   32f3b195ed25bb2bb56f31d9fb8e3174
#
_cell.length_a   1.000
_cell.length_b   1.000
_cell.length_c   1.000
_cell.angle_alpha   90.00
_cell.angle_beta   90.00
_cell.angle_gamma   90.00
#
_symmetry.space_group_name_H-M   'P 1'
#
loop_
_entity.id
_entity.type
_entity.pdbx_description
1 polymer ?
#
loop_
_entity_poly.entity_id
_entity_poly.type
_entity_poly.pdbx_seq_one_letter_code
_entity_poly.pdbx_strand_id
1 'polypeptide(L)'
;MRVIIEPDYDKMSKWAADYVAKKIVEAKPTAEKPFKLGCPTGSSPLGLYKELIKKYESGELSFENVVTFNMDEYVHIPEAHPESYHSFMWTNFFSHINIKRENVHILDGNAPDLIKECDDYEKAIEAAGGIDLFMGGVGPDGHLAFNEPGSSLTSKTRIKTLTTDTIIANSRFFDGDLSQVPTQALTVGIGTVMAAREVLLVCNGHHKARALKHIIDGDISHKWTASMLQMHPKAIVVCDEAACDEITVGTYKYYLDKERGNL
;
A
#
# COMPACT_ATOMS: atom_id res chain seq x y z
N MET A 1 6.67 15.98 2.32
CA MET A 1 6.98 14.59 1.93
C MET A 1 8.45 14.31 2.20
N ARG A 2 8.79 13.15 2.75
CA ARG A 2 10.16 12.61 2.85
C ARG A 2 10.37 11.63 1.69
N VAL A 3 11.61 11.54 1.18
CA VAL A 3 11.99 10.54 0.18
C VAL A 3 13.27 9.86 0.64
N ILE A 4 13.18 8.56 0.88
CA ILE A 4 14.28 7.72 1.34
C ILE A 4 14.75 6.89 0.14
N ILE A 5 16.04 7.01 -0.18
CA ILE A 5 16.64 6.29 -1.32
C ILE A 5 17.60 5.25 -0.75
N GLU A 6 17.29 4.00 -0.97
CA GLU A 6 18.10 2.86 -0.53
C GLU A 6 18.79 2.20 -1.72
N PRO A 7 19.96 1.57 -1.53
CA PRO A 7 20.74 1.04 -2.65
C PRO A 7 20.00 -0.06 -3.44
N ASP A 8 19.14 -0.83 -2.78
CA ASP A 8 18.47 -1.99 -3.36
C ASP A 8 17.14 -2.30 -2.69
N TYR A 9 16.41 -3.27 -3.26
CA TYR A 9 15.11 -3.72 -2.76
C TYR A 9 15.16 -4.25 -1.33
N ASP A 10 16.22 -4.96 -0.94
CA ASP A 10 16.31 -5.54 0.39
C ASP A 10 16.52 -4.45 1.45
N LYS A 11 17.36 -3.46 1.18
CA LYS A 11 17.57 -2.30 2.06
C LYS A 11 16.32 -1.43 2.15
N MET A 12 15.66 -1.17 1.03
CA MET A 12 14.37 -0.46 0.98
C MET A 12 13.32 -1.19 1.84
N SER A 13 13.20 -2.50 1.66
CA SER A 13 12.25 -3.32 2.42
C SER A 13 12.55 -3.31 3.91
N LYS A 14 13.82 -3.42 4.28
CA LYS A 14 14.26 -3.37 5.67
C LYS A 14 13.97 -2.01 6.28
N TRP A 15 14.32 -0.90 5.62
CA TRP A 15 14.05 0.44 6.10
C TRP A 15 12.54 0.65 6.35
N ALA A 16 11.72 0.24 5.38
CA ALA A 16 10.26 0.35 5.48
C ALA A 16 9.71 -0.46 6.66
N ALA A 17 10.21 -1.69 6.88
CA ALA A 17 9.81 -2.52 8.01
C ALA A 17 10.28 -1.95 9.35
N ASP A 18 11.49 -1.41 9.43
CA ASP A 18 12.02 -0.74 10.63
C ASP A 18 11.15 0.46 10.99
N TYR A 19 10.72 1.24 9.98
CA TYR A 19 9.82 2.38 10.20
C TYR A 19 8.44 1.95 10.72
N VAL A 20 7.81 0.96 10.08
CA VAL A 20 6.51 0.41 10.52
C VAL A 20 6.60 -0.14 11.94
N ALA A 21 7.60 -0.95 12.24
CA ALA A 21 7.82 -1.52 13.57
C ALA A 21 8.00 -0.41 14.63
N LYS A 22 8.82 0.59 14.34
CA LYS A 22 9.01 1.75 15.20
C LYS A 22 7.69 2.45 15.50
N LYS A 23 6.84 2.69 14.49
CA LYS A 23 5.53 3.34 14.68
C LYS A 23 4.58 2.51 15.55
N ILE A 24 4.53 1.20 15.35
CA ILE A 24 3.71 0.32 16.18
C ILE A 24 4.20 0.34 17.64
N VAL A 25 5.51 0.18 17.85
CA VAL A 25 6.10 0.14 19.20
C VAL A 25 5.92 1.49 19.93
N GLU A 26 6.16 2.62 19.24
CA GLU A 26 5.97 3.96 19.81
C GLU A 26 4.51 4.25 20.20
N ALA A 27 3.55 3.73 19.42
CA ALA A 27 2.13 3.88 19.70
C ALA A 27 1.65 3.12 20.94
N LYS A 28 2.41 2.08 21.40
CA LYS A 28 2.07 1.21 22.54
C LYS A 28 0.62 0.73 22.48
N PRO A 29 0.22 0.00 21.42
CA PRO A 29 -1.16 -0.33 21.20
C PRO A 29 -1.71 -1.26 22.27
N THR A 30 -2.98 -1.05 22.63
CA THR A 30 -3.76 -1.91 23.55
C THR A 30 -5.01 -2.41 22.84
N ALA A 31 -5.75 -3.33 23.46
CA ALA A 31 -7.01 -3.82 22.92
C ALA A 31 -8.06 -2.68 22.76
N GLU A 32 -8.04 -1.70 23.68
CA GLU A 32 -8.96 -0.54 23.64
C GLU A 32 -8.48 0.56 22.68
N LYS A 33 -7.18 0.59 22.41
CA LYS A 33 -6.55 1.56 21.49
C LYS A 33 -5.57 0.86 20.56
N PRO A 34 -6.06 0.06 19.58
CA PRO A 34 -5.20 -0.64 18.65
C PRO A 34 -4.50 0.32 17.69
N PHE A 35 -3.38 -0.13 17.12
CA PHE A 35 -2.72 0.56 16.00
C PHE A 35 -3.39 0.16 14.68
N LYS A 36 -3.80 1.13 13.87
CA LYS A 36 -4.50 0.88 12.60
C LYS A 36 -3.52 1.01 11.44
N LEU A 37 -3.30 -0.11 10.74
CA LEU A 37 -2.33 -0.25 9.66
C LEU A 37 -3.04 -0.51 8.32
N GLY A 38 -2.85 0.37 7.34
CA GLY A 38 -3.26 0.13 5.96
C GLY A 38 -2.27 -0.79 5.25
N CYS A 39 -2.75 -1.82 4.55
CA CYS A 39 -1.93 -2.87 3.96
C CYS A 39 -2.13 -2.98 2.44
N PRO A 40 -1.07 -2.87 1.62
CA PRO A 40 -1.10 -3.15 0.20
C PRO A 40 -0.84 -4.64 -0.09
N THR A 41 -1.22 -5.06 -1.30
CA THR A 41 -0.76 -6.31 -1.91
C THR A 41 0.27 -6.06 -3.01
N GLY A 42 0.65 -7.09 -3.74
CA GLY A 42 1.60 -7.01 -4.85
C GLY A 42 3.05 -7.29 -4.47
N SER A 43 3.96 -7.21 -5.44
CA SER A 43 5.34 -7.63 -5.26
C SER A 43 6.20 -6.67 -4.44
N SER A 44 5.94 -5.37 -4.51
CA SER A 44 6.77 -4.36 -3.82
C SER A 44 6.77 -4.52 -2.29
N PRO A 45 5.64 -4.76 -1.59
CA PRO A 45 5.63 -4.89 -0.13
C PRO A 45 6.08 -6.26 0.40
N LEU A 46 6.32 -7.27 -0.44
CA LEU A 46 6.69 -8.62 0.03
C LEU A 46 7.94 -8.64 0.91
N GLY A 47 8.97 -7.88 0.53
CA GLY A 47 10.20 -7.78 1.32
C GLY A 47 9.94 -7.11 2.67
N LEU A 48 9.12 -6.06 2.69
CA LEU A 48 8.70 -5.39 3.92
C LEU A 48 7.95 -6.36 4.85
N TYR A 49 7.00 -7.15 4.33
CA TYR A 49 6.29 -8.16 5.13
C TYR A 49 7.25 -9.21 5.71
N LYS A 50 8.20 -9.71 4.90
CA LYS A 50 9.22 -10.65 5.37
C LYS A 50 10.06 -10.08 6.53
N GLU A 51 10.45 -8.82 6.45
CA GLU A 51 11.21 -8.17 7.52
C GLU A 51 10.34 -7.93 8.78
N LEU A 52 9.06 -7.59 8.63
CA LEU A 52 8.13 -7.49 9.77
C LEU A 52 7.91 -8.84 10.46
N ILE A 53 7.82 -9.94 9.69
CA ILE A 53 7.71 -11.31 10.23
C ILE A 53 8.97 -11.64 11.06
N LYS A 54 10.16 -11.35 10.55
CA LYS A 54 11.43 -11.56 11.31
C LYS A 54 11.43 -10.80 12.64
N LYS A 55 10.93 -9.56 12.65
CA LYS A 55 10.82 -8.76 13.88
C LYS A 55 9.81 -9.35 14.87
N TYR A 56 8.72 -9.92 14.37
CA TYR A 56 7.79 -10.66 15.20
C TYR A 56 8.43 -11.94 15.78
N GLU A 57 9.09 -12.74 14.95
CA GLU A 57 9.75 -13.98 15.36
C GLU A 57 10.89 -13.74 16.36
N SER A 58 11.59 -12.61 16.25
CA SER A 58 12.63 -12.20 17.22
C SER A 58 12.06 -11.66 18.54
N GLY A 59 10.75 -11.43 18.62
CA GLY A 59 10.10 -10.83 19.79
C GLY A 59 10.22 -9.30 19.89
N GLU A 60 10.75 -8.64 18.85
CA GLU A 60 10.86 -7.17 18.79
C GLU A 60 9.51 -6.49 18.54
N LEU A 61 8.56 -7.21 17.91
CA LEU A 61 7.28 -6.66 17.47
C LEU A 61 6.14 -7.63 17.75
N SER A 62 4.98 -7.10 18.16
CA SER A 62 3.72 -7.84 18.29
C SER A 62 2.62 -7.17 17.51
N PHE A 63 1.80 -7.99 16.85
CA PHE A 63 0.62 -7.54 16.10
C PHE A 63 -0.70 -7.84 16.82
N GLU A 64 -0.66 -8.31 18.06
CA GLU A 64 -1.86 -8.68 18.83
C GLU A 64 -2.88 -7.55 18.94
N ASN A 65 -2.39 -6.32 19.07
CA ASN A 65 -3.21 -5.11 19.17
C ASN A 65 -3.07 -4.21 17.92
N VAL A 66 -2.87 -4.82 16.76
CA VAL A 66 -2.91 -4.14 15.47
C VAL A 66 -4.20 -4.51 14.75
N VAL A 67 -4.85 -3.54 14.14
CA VAL A 67 -6.00 -3.70 13.24
C VAL A 67 -5.54 -3.32 11.84
N THR A 68 -5.85 -4.14 10.84
CA THR A 68 -5.43 -3.87 9.45
C THR A 68 -6.60 -3.58 8.54
N PHE A 69 -6.36 -2.71 7.55
CA PHE A 69 -7.27 -2.39 6.47
C PHE A 69 -6.54 -2.54 5.13
N ASN A 70 -6.97 -3.50 4.31
CA ASN A 70 -6.38 -3.68 2.98
C ASN A 70 -6.86 -2.61 2.00
N MET A 71 -6.04 -2.32 0.97
CA MET A 71 -6.35 -1.28 -0.01
C MET A 71 -7.45 -1.67 -0.98
N ASP A 72 -7.54 -2.94 -1.33
CA ASP A 72 -8.36 -3.41 -2.43
C ASP A 72 -8.62 -4.92 -2.38
N GLU A 73 -9.56 -5.37 -3.21
CA GLU A 73 -9.80 -6.78 -3.54
C GLU A 73 -10.49 -6.88 -4.91
N TYR A 74 -10.23 -7.92 -5.64
CA TYR A 74 -10.93 -8.21 -6.89
C TYR A 74 -12.40 -8.56 -6.68
N VAL A 75 -13.25 -8.09 -7.59
CA VAL A 75 -14.68 -8.46 -7.61
C VAL A 75 -14.84 -9.82 -8.27
N HIS A 76 -15.68 -10.67 -7.66
CA HIS A 76 -16.04 -12.00 -8.11
C HIS A 76 -14.90 -13.02 -8.19
N ILE A 77 -13.80 -12.78 -7.49
CA ILE A 77 -12.78 -13.81 -7.26
C ILE A 77 -13.13 -14.58 -5.96
N PRO A 78 -13.10 -15.92 -5.93
CA PRO A 78 -13.28 -16.64 -4.68
C PRO A 78 -12.21 -16.26 -3.64
N GLU A 79 -12.60 -16.10 -2.37
CA GLU A 79 -11.64 -15.75 -1.29
C GLU A 79 -10.45 -16.73 -1.22
N ALA A 80 -10.73 -18.05 -1.45
CA ALA A 80 -9.71 -19.09 -1.44
C ALA A 80 -8.89 -19.19 -2.74
N HIS A 81 -9.17 -18.36 -3.74
CA HIS A 81 -8.39 -18.35 -4.97
C HIS A 81 -6.97 -17.86 -4.67
N PRO A 82 -5.89 -18.49 -5.20
CA PRO A 82 -4.52 -18.09 -4.89
C PRO A 82 -4.23 -16.60 -5.13
N GLU A 83 -4.86 -16.01 -6.15
CA GLU A 83 -4.68 -14.62 -6.56
C GLU A 83 -5.69 -13.64 -5.93
N SER A 84 -6.57 -14.10 -5.03
CA SER A 84 -7.34 -13.16 -4.21
C SER A 84 -6.40 -12.44 -3.23
N TYR A 85 -6.73 -11.20 -2.88
CA TYR A 85 -5.90 -10.47 -1.92
C TYR A 85 -6.09 -10.99 -0.50
N HIS A 86 -7.22 -11.65 -0.20
CA HIS A 86 -7.37 -12.47 1.01
C HIS A 86 -6.28 -13.56 1.08
N SER A 87 -6.20 -14.41 0.07
CA SER A 87 -5.19 -15.48 0.02
C SER A 87 -3.77 -14.92 0.02
N PHE A 88 -3.51 -13.86 -0.73
CA PHE A 88 -2.20 -13.20 -0.75
C PHE A 88 -1.77 -12.76 0.65
N MET A 89 -2.64 -12.07 1.40
CA MET A 89 -2.29 -11.53 2.70
C MET A 89 -2.11 -12.62 3.76
N TRP A 90 -2.97 -13.65 3.75
CA TRP A 90 -2.81 -14.78 4.67
C TRP A 90 -1.56 -15.58 4.35
N THR A 91 -1.26 -15.86 3.09
CA THR A 91 -0.08 -16.62 2.67
C THR A 91 1.23 -15.89 2.97
N ASN A 92 1.28 -14.57 2.76
CA ASN A 92 2.54 -13.84 2.80
C ASN A 92 2.78 -13.05 4.11
N PHE A 93 1.75 -12.87 4.94
CA PHE A 93 1.89 -12.03 6.13
C PHE A 93 1.08 -12.53 7.35
N PHE A 94 -0.25 -12.53 7.28
CA PHE A 94 -1.08 -12.68 8.48
C PHE A 94 -0.93 -14.03 9.20
N SER A 95 -0.74 -15.14 8.46
CA SER A 95 -0.53 -16.46 9.07
C SER A 95 0.82 -16.61 9.78
N HIS A 96 1.75 -15.69 9.58
CA HIS A 96 3.10 -15.72 10.15
C HIS A 96 3.28 -14.82 11.39
N ILE A 97 2.22 -14.13 11.81
CA ILE A 97 2.24 -13.19 12.94
C ILE A 97 1.07 -13.44 13.88
N ASN A 98 1.08 -12.82 15.08
CA ASN A 98 0.03 -13.00 16.09
C ASN A 98 -1.16 -12.04 15.93
N ILE A 99 -1.47 -11.60 14.71
CA ILE A 99 -2.66 -10.78 14.49
C ILE A 99 -3.93 -11.59 14.72
N LYS A 100 -4.93 -11.00 15.38
CA LYS A 100 -6.23 -11.63 15.57
C LYS A 100 -7.04 -11.56 14.28
N ARG A 101 -7.73 -12.63 13.90
CA ARG A 101 -8.51 -12.68 12.65
C ARG A 101 -9.58 -11.58 12.58
N GLU A 102 -10.23 -11.30 13.71
CA GLU A 102 -11.22 -10.22 13.84
C GLU A 102 -10.66 -8.80 13.65
N ASN A 103 -9.34 -8.65 13.71
CA ASN A 103 -8.64 -7.39 13.49
C ASN A 103 -8.21 -7.18 12.03
N VAL A 104 -8.48 -8.14 11.15
CA VAL A 104 -8.12 -8.07 9.73
C VAL A 104 -9.34 -7.67 8.92
N HIS A 105 -9.28 -6.52 8.26
CA HIS A 105 -10.32 -6.04 7.36
C HIS A 105 -9.79 -6.06 5.91
N ILE A 106 -10.44 -6.86 5.08
CA ILE A 106 -10.24 -6.93 3.64
C ILE A 106 -11.61 -6.79 2.99
N LEU A 107 -11.72 -6.01 1.93
CA LEU A 107 -12.96 -5.83 1.17
C LEU A 107 -13.48 -7.17 0.65
N ASP A 108 -14.78 -7.41 0.74
CA ASP A 108 -15.43 -8.61 0.20
C ASP A 108 -15.91 -8.36 -1.24
N GLY A 109 -15.10 -8.80 -2.21
CA GLY A 109 -15.44 -8.72 -3.63
C GLY A 109 -16.62 -9.61 -4.07
N ASN A 110 -17.13 -10.44 -3.16
CA ASN A 110 -18.29 -11.33 -3.37
C ASN A 110 -19.53 -10.90 -2.56
N ALA A 111 -19.47 -9.73 -1.91
CA ALA A 111 -20.61 -9.20 -1.16
C ALA A 111 -21.86 -9.07 -2.06
N PRO A 112 -23.06 -9.37 -1.56
CA PRO A 112 -24.29 -9.29 -2.34
C PRO A 112 -24.62 -7.85 -2.79
N ASP A 113 -24.12 -6.84 -2.08
CA ASP A 113 -24.20 -5.43 -2.42
C ASP A 113 -22.83 -4.80 -2.27
N LEU A 114 -22.12 -4.65 -3.39
CA LEU A 114 -20.76 -4.13 -3.46
C LEU A 114 -20.70 -2.63 -3.10
N ILE A 115 -21.77 -1.87 -3.32
CA ILE A 115 -21.82 -0.44 -2.95
C ILE A 115 -21.90 -0.35 -1.44
N LYS A 116 -22.78 -1.13 -0.83
CA LYS A 116 -22.90 -1.20 0.62
C LYS A 116 -21.61 -1.67 1.28
N GLU A 117 -20.91 -2.65 0.69
CA GLU A 117 -19.61 -3.12 1.17
C GLU A 117 -18.59 -1.98 1.22
N CYS A 118 -18.49 -1.20 0.14
CA CYS A 118 -17.61 -0.03 0.09
C CYS A 118 -17.96 1.02 1.16
N ASP A 119 -19.26 1.32 1.34
CA ASP A 119 -19.73 2.27 2.34
C ASP A 119 -19.46 1.77 3.77
N ASP A 120 -19.69 0.49 4.03
CA ASP A 120 -19.46 -0.11 5.35
C ASP A 120 -17.96 -0.19 5.66
N TYR A 121 -17.11 -0.40 4.65
CA TYR A 121 -15.66 -0.35 4.81
C TYR A 121 -15.15 1.04 5.26
N GLU A 122 -15.65 2.11 4.63
CA GLU A 122 -15.34 3.49 5.05
C GLU A 122 -15.83 3.77 6.49
N LYS A 123 -17.03 3.30 6.84
CA LYS A 123 -17.57 3.42 8.21
C LYS A 123 -16.72 2.64 9.22
N ALA A 124 -16.22 1.46 8.85
CA ALA A 124 -15.32 0.67 9.70
C ALA A 124 -14.00 1.42 9.97
N ILE A 125 -13.41 2.04 8.93
CA ILE A 125 -12.23 2.90 9.07
C ILE A 125 -12.52 4.09 9.99
N GLU A 126 -13.66 4.75 9.82
CA GLU A 126 -14.05 5.89 10.64
C GLU A 126 -14.32 5.47 12.11
N ALA A 127 -15.03 4.37 12.33
CA ALA A 127 -15.32 3.82 13.66
C ALA A 127 -14.03 3.39 14.39
N ALA A 128 -13.01 2.91 13.67
CA ALA A 128 -11.69 2.64 14.21
C ALA A 128 -10.92 3.93 14.59
N GLY A 129 -11.44 5.11 14.25
CA GLY A 129 -10.78 6.40 14.44
C GLY A 129 -9.75 6.75 13.36
N GLY A 130 -9.91 6.21 12.17
CA GLY A 130 -9.02 6.39 11.02
C GLY A 130 -7.78 5.49 11.05
N ILE A 131 -6.92 5.61 10.06
CA ILE A 131 -5.71 4.80 9.90
C ILE A 131 -4.49 5.56 10.43
N ASP A 132 -3.66 4.90 11.24
CA ASP A 132 -2.46 5.51 11.83
C ASP A 132 -1.32 5.59 10.81
N LEU A 133 -1.10 4.49 10.07
CA LEU A 133 -0.11 4.42 8.99
C LEU A 133 -0.68 3.64 7.83
N PHE A 134 -0.79 4.26 6.66
CA PHE A 134 -1.19 3.58 5.44
C PHE A 134 0.05 3.23 4.62
N MET A 135 0.36 1.94 4.50
CA MET A 135 1.38 1.46 3.57
C MET A 135 0.78 1.36 2.17
N GLY A 136 1.58 1.62 1.13
CA GLY A 136 1.15 1.52 -0.26
C GLY A 136 2.30 1.11 -1.18
N GLY A 137 1.96 0.47 -2.28
CA GLY A 137 2.79 0.36 -3.46
C GLY A 137 2.33 1.36 -4.53
N VAL A 138 3.04 1.44 -5.64
CA VAL A 138 2.65 2.28 -6.78
C VAL A 138 2.70 1.48 -8.08
N GLY A 139 1.72 1.68 -8.95
CA GLY A 139 1.73 1.16 -10.31
C GLY A 139 2.77 1.83 -11.20
N PRO A 140 3.18 1.25 -12.33
CA PRO A 140 4.12 1.87 -13.27
C PRO A 140 3.56 3.15 -13.91
N ASP A 141 2.24 3.30 -13.94
CA ASP A 141 1.49 4.49 -14.37
C ASP A 141 1.19 5.47 -13.22
N GLY A 142 1.78 5.25 -12.04
CA GLY A 142 1.65 6.13 -10.87
C GLY A 142 0.34 5.99 -10.10
N HIS A 143 -0.43 4.92 -10.32
CA HIS A 143 -1.62 4.67 -9.53
C HIS A 143 -1.31 4.18 -8.12
N LEU A 144 -2.12 4.58 -7.16
CA LEU A 144 -2.13 4.10 -5.79
C LEU A 144 -3.40 3.27 -5.58
N ALA A 145 -3.28 2.02 -5.08
CA ALA A 145 -4.36 1.04 -5.13
C ALA A 145 -4.91 0.90 -6.58
N PHE A 146 -6.19 0.64 -6.82
CA PHE A 146 -6.75 0.69 -8.18
C PHE A 146 -7.25 2.09 -8.58
N ASN A 147 -6.64 3.15 -8.04
CA ASN A 147 -6.94 4.52 -8.49
C ASN A 147 -6.14 4.87 -9.74
N GLU A 148 -6.50 4.26 -10.86
CA GLU A 148 -5.89 4.45 -12.16
C GLU A 148 -5.94 5.91 -12.63
N PRO A 149 -5.12 6.30 -13.64
CA PRO A 149 -5.14 7.65 -14.22
C PRO A 149 -6.55 8.14 -14.54
N GLY A 150 -6.84 9.38 -14.14
CA GLY A 150 -8.18 9.97 -14.27
C GLY A 150 -9.09 9.79 -13.06
N SER A 151 -8.66 9.03 -12.03
CA SER A 151 -9.42 8.91 -10.78
C SER A 151 -9.43 10.23 -10.00
N SER A 152 -10.54 10.52 -9.32
CA SER A 152 -10.66 11.70 -8.46
C SER A 152 -9.67 11.61 -7.29
N LEU A 153 -8.95 12.69 -7.02
CA LEU A 153 -8.00 12.79 -5.92
C LEU A 153 -8.67 12.90 -4.53
N THR A 154 -10.00 13.05 -4.50
CA THR A 154 -10.81 13.07 -3.27
C THR A 154 -11.73 11.85 -3.14
N SER A 155 -11.54 10.85 -4.00
CA SER A 155 -12.38 9.64 -4.03
C SER A 155 -12.31 8.86 -2.72
N LYS A 156 -13.42 8.17 -2.42
CA LYS A 156 -13.56 7.21 -1.33
C LYS A 156 -13.56 5.78 -1.86
N THR A 157 -13.69 4.80 -0.98
CA THR A 157 -13.78 3.39 -1.35
C THR A 157 -14.93 3.15 -2.31
N ARG A 158 -14.68 2.43 -3.40
CA ARG A 158 -15.64 2.22 -4.47
C ARG A 158 -15.29 1.06 -5.38
N ILE A 159 -16.25 0.67 -6.21
CA ILE A 159 -16.05 -0.26 -7.33
C ILE A 159 -15.28 0.47 -8.44
N LYS A 160 -14.25 -0.19 -8.98
CA LYS A 160 -13.49 0.29 -10.15
C LYS A 160 -13.48 -0.77 -11.25
N THR A 161 -13.78 -0.35 -12.47
CA THR A 161 -13.47 -1.13 -13.67
C THR A 161 -12.01 -0.95 -13.99
N LEU A 162 -11.27 -2.05 -14.18
CA LEU A 162 -9.85 -2.04 -14.48
C LEU A 162 -9.62 -1.72 -15.96
N THR A 163 -8.58 -0.94 -16.24
CA THR A 163 -8.15 -0.67 -17.61
C THR A 163 -7.55 -1.93 -18.26
N THR A 164 -7.52 -1.95 -19.59
CA THR A 164 -6.89 -3.02 -20.35
C THR A 164 -5.41 -3.19 -19.96
N ASP A 165 -4.70 -2.07 -19.75
CA ASP A 165 -3.29 -2.10 -19.35
C ASP A 165 -3.11 -2.74 -17.97
N THR A 166 -4.00 -2.46 -17.01
CA THR A 166 -3.99 -3.11 -15.68
C THR A 166 -4.28 -4.60 -15.80
N ILE A 167 -5.26 -5.00 -16.62
CA ILE A 167 -5.59 -6.42 -16.87
C ILE A 167 -4.38 -7.13 -17.48
N ILE A 168 -3.72 -6.55 -18.48
CA ILE A 168 -2.51 -7.09 -19.09
C ILE A 168 -1.39 -7.20 -18.06
N ALA A 169 -1.14 -6.16 -17.27
CA ALA A 169 -0.09 -6.18 -16.24
C ALA A 169 -0.34 -7.25 -15.17
N ASN A 170 -1.60 -7.49 -14.81
CA ASN A 170 -1.98 -8.47 -13.79
C ASN A 170 -2.10 -9.90 -14.33
N SER A 171 -2.20 -10.11 -15.66
CA SER A 171 -2.29 -11.45 -16.24
C SER A 171 -1.10 -12.36 -15.86
N ARG A 172 0.06 -11.78 -15.55
CA ARG A 172 1.23 -12.51 -15.02
C ARG A 172 0.94 -13.31 -13.75
N PHE A 173 -0.07 -12.93 -12.99
CA PHE A 173 -0.53 -13.66 -11.80
C PHE A 173 -1.58 -14.72 -12.13
N PHE A 174 -2.11 -14.73 -13.34
CA PHE A 174 -3.11 -15.65 -13.86
C PHE A 174 -2.56 -16.47 -15.05
N ASP A 175 -1.31 -16.93 -14.94
CA ASP A 175 -0.60 -17.73 -15.95
C ASP A 175 -0.57 -17.10 -17.37
N GLY A 176 -0.70 -15.77 -17.45
CA GLY A 176 -0.77 -15.02 -18.70
C GLY A 176 -2.15 -15.03 -19.37
N ASP A 177 -3.16 -15.65 -18.77
CA ASP A 177 -4.52 -15.71 -19.29
C ASP A 177 -5.33 -14.47 -18.92
N LEU A 178 -5.47 -13.55 -19.87
CA LEU A 178 -6.24 -12.31 -19.71
C LEU A 178 -7.73 -12.56 -19.34
N SER A 179 -8.29 -13.68 -19.76
CA SER A 179 -9.70 -13.99 -19.52
C SER A 179 -10.00 -14.37 -18.07
N GLN A 180 -8.98 -14.75 -17.31
CA GLN A 180 -9.09 -15.08 -15.89
C GLN A 180 -8.87 -13.90 -14.98
N VAL A 181 -8.30 -12.79 -15.49
CA VAL A 181 -8.11 -11.57 -14.69
C VAL A 181 -9.46 -10.90 -14.44
N PRO A 182 -9.85 -10.65 -13.18
CA PRO A 182 -11.08 -9.92 -12.91
C PRO A 182 -11.07 -8.53 -13.55
N THR A 183 -12.21 -8.11 -14.07
CA THR A 183 -12.36 -6.81 -14.76
C THR A 183 -12.73 -5.67 -13.82
N GLN A 184 -13.06 -5.99 -12.57
CA GLN A 184 -13.45 -5.02 -11.54
C GLN A 184 -12.75 -5.33 -10.23
N ALA A 185 -12.56 -4.28 -9.42
CA ALA A 185 -12.05 -4.37 -8.06
C ALA A 185 -12.82 -3.40 -7.14
N LEU A 186 -12.89 -3.74 -5.85
CA LEU A 186 -13.18 -2.79 -4.79
C LEU A 186 -11.86 -2.16 -4.36
N THR A 187 -11.82 -0.85 -4.22
CA THR A 187 -10.56 -0.16 -3.89
C THR A 187 -10.81 1.07 -3.03
N VAL A 188 -9.96 1.26 -2.04
CA VAL A 188 -9.95 2.54 -1.30
C VAL A 188 -9.64 3.69 -2.25
N GLY A 189 -10.25 4.83 -2.00
CA GLY A 189 -10.00 6.04 -2.78
C GLY A 189 -8.73 6.77 -2.36
N ILE A 190 -8.27 7.69 -3.21
CA ILE A 190 -7.15 8.58 -2.87
C ILE A 190 -7.47 9.39 -1.60
N GLY A 191 -8.71 9.90 -1.47
CA GLY A 191 -9.14 10.64 -0.28
C GLY A 191 -9.12 9.79 1.00
N THR A 192 -9.36 8.48 0.90
CA THR A 192 -9.27 7.55 2.04
C THR A 192 -7.82 7.39 2.49
N VAL A 193 -6.89 7.18 1.54
CA VAL A 193 -5.46 7.08 1.85
C VAL A 193 -4.93 8.40 2.43
N MET A 194 -5.30 9.52 1.81
CA MET A 194 -4.89 10.87 2.25
C MET A 194 -5.43 11.27 3.63
N ALA A 195 -6.48 10.62 4.10
CA ALA A 195 -7.02 10.82 5.46
C ALA A 195 -6.25 10.08 6.56
N ALA A 196 -5.32 9.18 6.20
CA ALA A 196 -4.46 8.51 7.16
C ALA A 196 -3.54 9.51 7.87
N ARG A 197 -3.10 9.20 9.09
CA ARG A 197 -2.18 10.08 9.83
C ARG A 197 -0.80 10.15 9.22
N GLU A 198 -0.34 9.03 8.68
CA GLU A 198 0.92 8.90 7.94
C GLU A 198 0.71 7.97 6.74
N VAL A 199 1.46 8.19 5.66
CA VAL A 199 1.47 7.32 4.47
C VAL A 199 2.89 6.93 4.15
N LEU A 200 3.14 5.64 3.96
CA LEU A 200 4.42 5.06 3.54
C LEU A 200 4.25 4.38 2.19
N LEU A 201 4.82 4.96 1.15
CA LEU A 201 4.83 4.40 -0.19
C LEU A 201 6.14 3.65 -0.44
N VAL A 202 6.06 2.38 -0.84
CA VAL A 202 7.22 1.59 -1.30
C VAL A 202 7.28 1.57 -2.82
N CYS A 203 8.44 1.89 -3.39
CA CYS A 203 8.63 2.02 -4.83
C CYS A 203 9.97 1.43 -5.26
N ASN A 204 9.97 0.32 -5.99
CA ASN A 204 11.20 -0.39 -6.36
C ASN A 204 11.28 -0.73 -7.85
N GLY A 205 12.51 -0.71 -8.35
CA GLY A 205 12.87 -1.16 -9.68
C GLY A 205 12.65 -0.12 -10.78
N HIS A 206 13.45 -0.24 -11.84
CA HIS A 206 13.46 0.67 -12.99
C HIS A 206 12.06 0.88 -13.62
N HIS A 207 11.24 -0.16 -13.67
CA HIS A 207 9.87 -0.06 -14.23
C HIS A 207 8.94 0.89 -13.48
N LYS A 208 9.34 1.38 -12.30
CA LYS A 208 8.63 2.41 -11.51
C LYS A 208 9.28 3.80 -11.61
N ALA A 209 10.41 3.95 -12.30
CA ALA A 209 11.16 5.19 -12.33
C ALA A 209 10.33 6.37 -12.84
N ARG A 210 9.54 6.15 -13.90
CA ARG A 210 8.65 7.18 -14.43
C ARG A 210 7.56 7.59 -13.44
N ALA A 211 6.95 6.61 -12.76
CA ALA A 211 5.96 6.89 -11.72
C ALA A 211 6.58 7.70 -10.58
N LEU A 212 7.74 7.28 -10.08
CA LEU A 212 8.46 7.97 -9.01
C LEU A 212 8.79 9.42 -9.38
N LYS A 213 9.27 9.66 -10.61
CA LYS A 213 9.53 11.01 -11.12
C LYS A 213 8.28 11.90 -11.01
N HIS A 214 7.12 11.40 -11.45
CA HIS A 214 5.88 12.19 -11.39
C HIS A 214 5.36 12.39 -9.96
N ILE A 215 5.68 11.47 -9.04
CA ILE A 215 5.30 11.59 -7.63
C ILE A 215 6.11 12.66 -6.91
N ILE A 216 7.41 12.78 -7.19
CA ILE A 216 8.31 13.64 -6.41
C ILE A 216 8.80 14.89 -7.15
N ASP A 217 8.98 14.84 -8.48
CA ASP A 217 9.43 15.96 -9.32
C ASP A 217 8.30 16.59 -10.15
N GLY A 218 7.19 15.87 -10.31
CA GLY A 218 6.06 16.34 -11.13
C GLY A 218 5.04 17.17 -10.36
N ASP A 219 4.07 17.72 -11.12
CA ASP A 219 2.91 18.41 -10.56
C ASP A 219 1.92 17.41 -9.98
N ILE A 220 1.08 17.87 -9.04
CA ILE A 220 -0.05 17.08 -8.54
C ILE A 220 -1.06 16.90 -9.68
N SER A 221 -1.31 15.67 -10.04
CA SER A 221 -2.17 15.35 -11.17
C SER A 221 -2.95 14.06 -10.94
N HIS A 222 -4.22 14.06 -11.33
CA HIS A 222 -5.03 12.84 -11.35
C HIS A 222 -4.57 11.81 -12.39
N LYS A 223 -3.65 12.17 -13.28
CA LYS A 223 -2.99 11.22 -14.19
C LYS A 223 -1.92 10.40 -13.51
N TRP A 224 -1.44 10.86 -12.39
CA TRP A 224 -0.44 10.22 -11.52
C TRP A 224 -0.98 10.30 -10.10
N THR A 225 -1.96 9.46 -9.77
CA THR A 225 -2.77 9.65 -8.56
C THR A 225 -1.96 9.64 -7.26
N ALA A 226 -0.85 8.91 -7.21
CA ALA A 226 0.08 8.94 -6.08
C ALA A 226 0.81 10.29 -5.94
N SER A 227 0.81 11.19 -6.95
CA SER A 227 1.37 12.54 -6.82
C SER A 227 0.66 13.38 -5.75
N MET A 228 -0.59 13.00 -5.38
CA MET A 228 -1.34 13.64 -4.31
C MET A 228 -0.61 13.56 -2.94
N LEU A 229 0.29 12.60 -2.76
CA LEU A 229 1.12 12.49 -1.55
C LEU A 229 1.98 13.74 -1.28
N GLN A 230 2.24 14.57 -2.29
CA GLN A 230 2.91 15.86 -2.11
C GLN A 230 2.14 16.80 -1.16
N MET A 231 0.81 16.67 -1.08
CA MET A 231 -0.03 17.45 -0.15
C MET A 231 -0.17 16.81 1.23
N HIS A 232 0.25 15.57 1.39
CA HIS A 232 0.10 14.88 2.67
C HIS A 232 1.17 15.38 3.67
N PRO A 233 0.78 15.80 4.89
CA PRO A 233 1.73 16.39 5.86
C PRO A 233 2.81 15.41 6.31
N LYS A 234 2.55 14.11 6.29
CA LYS A 234 3.45 13.05 6.75
C LYS A 234 3.54 11.88 5.76
N ALA A 235 3.69 12.20 4.47
CA ALA A 235 3.99 11.19 3.46
C ALA A 235 5.48 10.89 3.41
N ILE A 236 5.79 9.60 3.28
CA ILE A 236 7.14 9.08 3.05
C ILE A 236 7.09 8.20 1.81
N VAL A 237 8.03 8.42 0.91
CA VAL A 237 8.33 7.52 -0.19
C VAL A 237 9.67 6.86 0.12
N VAL A 238 9.71 5.54 0.21
CA VAL A 238 10.97 4.79 0.26
C VAL A 238 11.13 4.03 -1.04
N CYS A 239 12.29 4.20 -1.68
CA CYS A 239 12.57 3.61 -2.99
C CYS A 239 13.96 3.04 -3.04
N ASP A 240 14.21 2.16 -4.02
CA ASP A 240 15.55 1.73 -4.38
C ASP A 240 16.18 2.65 -5.44
N GLU A 241 17.49 2.54 -5.64
CA GLU A 241 18.19 3.35 -6.63
C GLU A 241 17.67 3.12 -8.06
N ALA A 242 17.28 1.89 -8.40
CA ALA A 242 16.74 1.58 -9.73
C ALA A 242 15.42 2.31 -10.03
N ALA A 243 14.62 2.63 -9.02
CA ALA A 243 13.44 3.45 -9.19
C ALA A 243 13.76 4.95 -9.39
N CYS A 244 15.00 5.38 -9.11
CA CYS A 244 15.41 6.78 -9.23
C CYS A 244 15.90 7.19 -10.63
N ASP A 245 15.93 6.29 -11.60
CA ASP A 245 16.56 6.52 -12.92
C ASP A 245 16.01 7.70 -13.72
N GLU A 246 14.79 8.14 -13.46
CA GLU A 246 14.16 9.27 -14.19
C GLU A 246 14.00 10.55 -13.35
N ILE A 247 14.31 10.54 -12.05
CA ILE A 247 14.27 11.78 -11.25
C ILE A 247 15.44 12.68 -11.60
N THR A 248 15.30 13.99 -11.35
CA THR A 248 16.40 14.91 -11.65
C THR A 248 17.58 14.68 -10.71
N VAL A 249 18.80 14.90 -11.21
CA VAL A 249 20.03 14.77 -10.41
C VAL A 249 19.98 15.70 -9.18
N GLY A 250 19.36 16.86 -9.34
CA GLY A 250 19.18 17.81 -8.23
C GLY A 250 18.32 17.23 -7.12
N THR A 251 17.17 16.67 -7.46
CA THR A 251 16.25 16.03 -6.52
C THR A 251 16.89 14.82 -5.85
N TYR A 252 17.55 13.95 -6.61
CA TYR A 252 18.26 12.80 -6.09
C TYR A 252 19.29 13.22 -5.01
N LYS A 253 20.18 14.15 -5.35
CA LYS A 253 21.21 14.65 -4.39
C LYS A 253 20.60 15.32 -3.17
N TYR A 254 19.53 16.09 -3.37
CA TYR A 254 18.84 16.78 -2.29
C TYR A 254 18.31 15.79 -1.23
N TYR A 255 17.62 14.72 -1.68
CA TYR A 255 17.07 13.75 -0.73
C TYR A 255 18.14 12.86 -0.10
N LEU A 256 19.17 12.47 -0.83
CA LEU A 256 20.31 11.75 -0.24
C LEU A 256 20.99 12.55 0.88
N ASP A 257 21.14 13.86 0.70
CA ASP A 257 21.77 14.71 1.71
C ASP A 257 20.84 14.95 2.90
N LYS A 258 19.59 15.30 2.62
CA LYS A 258 18.56 15.62 3.63
C LYS A 258 18.23 14.45 4.55
N GLU A 259 18.16 13.24 4.02
CA GLU A 259 17.72 12.05 4.74
C GLU A 259 18.88 11.18 5.25
N ARG A 260 20.13 11.64 5.08
CA ARG A 260 21.33 10.92 5.53
C ARG A 260 21.26 10.64 7.04
N GLY A 261 21.15 9.35 7.40
CA GLY A 261 21.11 8.89 8.80
C GLY A 261 19.78 9.11 9.50
N ASN A 262 18.70 9.43 8.80
CA ASN A 262 17.36 9.60 9.34
C ASN A 262 16.52 8.33 9.14
N LEU A 263 16.14 7.69 10.24
CA LEU A 263 15.11 6.64 10.30
C LEU A 263 13.78 7.26 10.75
#